data_81eeffddc87ceb328ec762ec5f5316d9
#
_entry.id   81eeffddc87ceb328ec762ec5f5316d9
#
_cell.length_a   1.000
_cell.length_b   1.000
_cell.length_c   1.000
_cell.angle_alpha   90.00
_cell.angle_beta   90.00
_cell.angle_gamma   90.00
#
_symmetry.space_group_name_H-M   'P 1'
#
loop_
_entity.id
_entity.type
_entity.pdbx_description
1 polymer ?
#
loop_
_entity_poly.entity_id
_entity_poly.type
_entity_poly.pdbx_seq_one_letter_code
_entity_poly.pdbx_strand_id
1 'polypeptide(L)'
;MALQNINPINDQLADIIVRATDPWIESAKDMAWMKVLWTGGETGRWAALFRWKKGYVAAPHKHLSAAHTYILSGKLQVRDGVLNAGDYDYEPNGVLHGATTALEDSEYLFICDGPVLFYNADGITSYLGWEELQRLKDAAAAGAPTAMDISAAAD
;
A
#
# COMPACT_ATOMS: atom_id res chain seq x y z
N MET A 1 -8.16 -43.67 9.14
CA MET A 1 -8.44 -43.05 10.44
C MET A 1 -8.98 -41.66 10.15
N ALA A 2 -10.26 -41.43 10.34
CA ALA A 2 -10.84 -40.08 10.18
C ALA A 2 -10.26 -39.20 11.30
N LEU A 3 -9.74 -38.02 10.94
CA LEU A 3 -9.38 -36.99 11.89
C LEU A 3 -10.68 -36.49 12.55
N GLN A 4 -11.13 -37.22 13.56
CA GLN A 4 -12.19 -36.74 14.44
C GLN A 4 -11.56 -35.69 15.37
N ASN A 5 -12.13 -34.50 15.41
CA ASN A 5 -11.77 -33.33 16.21
C ASN A 5 -10.78 -32.34 15.56
N ILE A 6 -10.91 -32.07 14.27
CA ILE A 6 -10.61 -30.70 13.87
C ILE A 6 -11.80 -29.90 14.39
N ASN A 7 -11.66 -29.29 15.56
CA ASN A 7 -12.55 -28.19 15.93
C ASN A 7 -12.45 -27.17 14.80
N PRO A 8 -13.55 -26.79 14.18
CA PRO A 8 -13.53 -25.64 13.29
C PRO A 8 -12.92 -24.50 14.13
N ILE A 9 -11.74 -24.05 13.74
CA ILE A 9 -10.87 -23.19 14.56
C ILE A 9 -11.61 -21.91 14.91
N ASN A 10 -12.51 -21.48 14.06
CA ASN A 10 -13.41 -20.39 14.32
C ASN A 10 -14.38 -20.24 13.13
N ASP A 11 -15.62 -20.52 13.29
CA ASP A 11 -16.68 -20.28 12.30
C ASP A 11 -16.98 -18.78 12.09
N GLN A 12 -16.38 -17.89 12.93
CA GLN A 12 -16.45 -16.44 12.77
C GLN A 12 -15.36 -15.89 11.83
N LEU A 13 -14.33 -16.71 11.49
CA LEU A 13 -13.34 -16.31 10.51
C LEU A 13 -13.90 -16.48 9.10
N ALA A 14 -13.88 -15.43 8.31
CA ALA A 14 -14.36 -15.43 6.95
C ALA A 14 -13.29 -14.87 6.00
N ASP A 15 -13.37 -15.28 4.74
CA ASP A 15 -12.55 -14.67 3.69
C ASP A 15 -12.88 -13.18 3.55
N ILE A 16 -11.84 -12.38 3.37
CA ILE A 16 -11.98 -10.98 3.00
C ILE A 16 -11.95 -10.91 1.48
N ILE A 17 -13.10 -10.54 0.89
CA ILE A 17 -13.23 -10.43 -0.55
C ILE A 17 -13.33 -8.95 -0.93
N VAL A 18 -12.36 -8.46 -1.70
CA VAL A 18 -12.37 -7.11 -2.28
C VAL A 18 -12.74 -7.21 -3.75
N ARG A 19 -13.75 -6.47 -4.17
CA ARG A 19 -14.27 -6.51 -5.53
C ARG A 19 -13.57 -5.50 -6.43
N ALA A 20 -13.55 -5.78 -7.72
CA ALA A 20 -13.05 -4.81 -8.71
C ALA A 20 -13.80 -3.48 -8.64
N THR A 21 -15.09 -3.52 -8.28
CA THR A 21 -15.98 -2.37 -8.14
C THR A 21 -15.83 -1.60 -6.84
N ASP A 22 -15.09 -2.13 -5.86
CA ASP A 22 -14.86 -1.42 -4.61
C ASP A 22 -14.08 -0.12 -4.85
N PRO A 23 -14.34 0.92 -4.06
CA PRO A 23 -13.83 2.25 -4.35
C PRO A 23 -12.30 2.34 -4.28
N TRP A 24 -11.76 3.17 -5.15
CA TRP A 24 -10.38 3.64 -5.07
C TRP A 24 -10.34 4.94 -4.27
N ILE A 25 -9.30 5.10 -3.47
CA ILE A 25 -9.02 6.29 -2.68
C ILE A 25 -7.97 7.10 -3.44
N GLU A 26 -8.27 8.33 -3.78
CA GLU A 26 -7.29 9.23 -4.38
C GLU A 26 -6.25 9.62 -3.33
N SER A 27 -4.98 9.30 -3.56
CA SER A 27 -3.85 9.59 -2.67
C SER A 27 -2.97 10.74 -3.16
N ALA A 28 -3.13 11.15 -4.42
CA ALA A 28 -2.61 12.39 -4.96
C ALA A 28 -3.50 12.80 -6.13
N LYS A 29 -3.88 14.07 -6.15
CA LYS A 29 -4.88 14.58 -7.10
C LYS A 29 -4.53 14.25 -8.54
N ASP A 30 -5.43 13.55 -9.21
CA ASP A 30 -5.36 13.16 -10.63
C ASP A 30 -4.13 12.29 -10.98
N MET A 31 -3.29 11.90 -10.01
CA MET A 31 -2.02 11.23 -10.24
C MET A 31 -1.90 9.85 -9.58
N ALA A 32 -2.48 9.68 -8.39
CA ALA A 32 -2.30 8.43 -7.67
C ALA A 32 -3.56 8.03 -6.90
N TRP A 33 -3.82 6.73 -6.90
CA TRP A 33 -4.93 6.11 -6.17
C TRP A 33 -4.44 4.84 -5.48
N MET A 34 -5.13 4.50 -4.39
CA MET A 34 -4.98 3.20 -3.75
C MET A 34 -6.32 2.55 -3.48
N LYS A 35 -6.34 1.23 -3.44
CA LYS A 35 -7.47 0.42 -2.98
C LYS A 35 -6.97 -0.45 -1.84
N VAL A 36 -7.46 -0.20 -0.64
CA VAL A 36 -7.12 -1.00 0.54
C VAL A 36 -7.77 -2.37 0.43
N LEU A 37 -6.96 -3.40 0.36
CA LEU A 37 -7.43 -4.78 0.26
C LEU A 37 -7.73 -5.34 1.65
N TRP A 38 -6.80 -5.14 2.58
CA TRP A 38 -6.85 -5.79 3.88
C TRP A 38 -6.00 -5.02 4.90
N THR A 39 -6.45 -5.02 6.14
CA THR A 39 -5.73 -4.48 7.30
C THR A 39 -5.81 -5.48 8.45
N GLY A 40 -4.69 -5.76 9.12
CA GLY A 40 -4.60 -6.64 10.26
C GLY A 40 -4.28 -5.88 11.54
N GLY A 41 -5.31 -5.47 12.27
CA GLY A 41 -5.16 -4.70 13.51
C GLY A 41 -4.35 -5.42 14.59
N GLU A 42 -4.39 -6.75 14.61
CA GLU A 42 -3.64 -7.57 15.57
C GLU A 42 -2.15 -7.75 15.18
N THR A 43 -1.80 -7.53 13.92
CA THR A 43 -0.44 -7.73 13.40
C THR A 43 0.24 -6.45 12.96
N GLY A 44 -0.52 -5.38 12.69
CA GLY A 44 -0.03 -4.17 12.06
C GLY A 44 0.17 -4.27 10.55
N ARG A 45 -0.07 -5.44 9.95
CA ARG A 45 0.10 -5.70 8.51
C ARG A 45 -1.04 -5.12 7.69
N TRP A 46 -0.77 -4.85 6.42
CA TRP A 46 -1.80 -4.38 5.50
C TRP A 46 -1.43 -4.69 4.04
N ALA A 47 -2.43 -4.66 3.18
CA ALA A 47 -2.25 -4.83 1.75
C ALA A 47 -3.12 -3.83 0.98
N ALA A 48 -2.58 -3.30 -0.11
CA ALA A 48 -3.29 -2.39 -1.01
C ALA A 48 -2.87 -2.62 -2.47
N LEU A 49 -3.74 -2.27 -3.39
CA LEU A 49 -3.37 -1.99 -4.77
C LEU A 49 -3.09 -0.49 -4.89
N PHE A 50 -2.05 -0.16 -5.62
CA PHE A 50 -1.74 1.21 -6.01
C PHE A 50 -1.86 1.37 -7.52
N ARG A 51 -2.36 2.53 -7.93
CA ARG A 51 -2.44 2.94 -9.33
C ARG A 51 -1.85 4.33 -9.46
N TRP A 52 -0.79 4.44 -10.24
CA TRP A 52 -0.05 5.69 -10.43
C TRP A 52 -0.01 6.06 -11.89
N LYS A 53 -0.21 7.33 -12.17
CA LYS A 53 0.01 7.90 -13.50
C LYS A 53 1.49 8.08 -13.76
N LYS A 54 1.87 7.99 -15.04
CA LYS A 54 3.22 8.32 -15.48
C LYS A 54 3.64 9.69 -14.96
N GLY A 55 4.83 9.76 -14.38
CA GLY A 55 5.40 10.98 -13.81
C GLY A 55 5.04 11.21 -12.34
N TYR A 56 4.17 10.39 -11.73
CA TYR A 56 3.96 10.47 -10.29
C TYR A 56 5.25 10.10 -9.54
N VAL A 57 5.55 10.87 -8.50
CA VAL A 57 6.71 10.69 -7.63
C VAL A 57 6.23 10.60 -6.19
N ALA A 58 6.41 9.42 -5.58
CA ALA A 58 6.12 9.24 -4.17
C ALA A 58 7.19 9.88 -3.29
N ALA A 59 6.76 10.45 -2.17
CA ALA A 59 7.67 11.08 -1.21
C ALA A 59 8.69 10.09 -0.65
N PRO A 60 9.89 10.57 -0.26
CA PRO A 60 10.85 9.78 0.48
C PRO A 60 10.22 9.21 1.76
N HIS A 61 10.48 7.92 2.01
CA HIS A 61 9.89 7.24 3.15
C HIS A 61 10.80 6.13 3.68
N LYS A 62 10.51 5.72 4.91
CA LYS A 62 11.20 4.63 5.59
C LYS A 62 10.21 3.55 5.99
N HIS A 63 10.52 2.31 5.65
CA HIS A 63 9.80 1.16 6.14
C HIS A 63 10.23 0.82 7.57
N LEU A 64 9.28 0.60 8.46
CA LEU A 64 9.52 0.08 9.82
C LEU A 64 9.27 -1.44 9.91
N SER A 65 9.11 -2.08 8.78
CA SER A 65 8.92 -3.52 8.62
C SER A 65 9.26 -3.92 7.19
N ALA A 66 9.20 -5.21 6.87
CA ALA A 66 9.35 -5.67 5.49
C ALA A 66 8.12 -5.31 4.66
N ALA A 67 8.33 -5.11 3.36
CA ALA A 67 7.28 -4.95 2.38
C ALA A 67 7.54 -5.76 1.12
N HIS A 68 6.48 -6.03 0.37
CA HIS A 68 6.48 -6.82 -0.84
C HIS A 68 5.72 -6.07 -1.93
N THR A 69 6.36 -5.85 -3.05
CA THR A 69 5.77 -5.20 -4.22
C THR A 69 5.72 -6.18 -5.38
N TYR A 70 4.56 -6.31 -6.04
CA TYR A 70 4.42 -7.07 -7.28
C TYR A 70 3.78 -6.19 -8.35
N ILE A 71 4.48 -5.97 -9.44
CA ILE A 71 4.03 -5.10 -10.52
C ILE A 71 3.02 -5.84 -11.41
N LEU A 72 1.79 -5.33 -11.45
CA LEU A 72 0.72 -5.85 -12.28
C LEU A 72 0.77 -5.28 -13.71
N SER A 73 1.09 -3.98 -13.82
CA SER A 73 1.25 -3.30 -15.11
C SER A 73 2.14 -2.08 -14.97
N GLY A 74 2.71 -1.62 -16.10
CA GLY A 74 3.53 -0.42 -16.15
C GLY A 74 4.96 -0.63 -15.68
N LYS A 75 5.56 0.45 -15.15
CA LYS A 75 6.98 0.49 -14.84
C LYS A 75 7.29 1.50 -13.74
N LEU A 76 8.01 1.08 -12.71
CA LEU A 76 8.44 1.92 -11.60
C LEU A 76 9.97 2.04 -11.55
N GLN A 77 10.46 3.25 -11.36
CA GLN A 77 11.84 3.50 -10.98
C GLN A 77 11.92 3.49 -9.46
N VAL A 78 12.67 2.55 -8.90
CA VAL A 78 13.02 2.48 -7.48
C VAL A 78 14.49 2.80 -7.28
N ARG A 79 14.97 2.88 -6.03
CA ARG A 79 16.36 3.21 -5.73
C ARG A 79 17.38 2.35 -6.48
N ASP A 80 17.18 1.06 -6.51
CA ASP A 80 18.16 0.08 -6.97
C ASP A 80 17.90 -0.44 -8.39
N GLY A 81 16.88 0.07 -9.07
CA GLY A 81 16.57 -0.33 -10.44
C GLY A 81 15.20 0.07 -10.95
N VAL A 82 14.80 -0.59 -12.02
CA VAL A 82 13.49 -0.42 -12.65
C VAL A 82 12.73 -1.73 -12.54
N LEU A 83 11.52 -1.66 -11.99
CA LEU A 83 10.58 -2.76 -11.92
C LEU A 83 9.62 -2.69 -13.10
N ASN A 84 9.49 -3.81 -13.81
CA ASN A 84 8.57 -3.97 -14.94
C ASN A 84 7.37 -4.85 -14.52
N ALA A 85 6.32 -4.85 -15.33
CA ALA A 85 5.19 -5.76 -15.12
C ALA A 85 5.67 -7.22 -14.98
N GLY A 86 5.23 -7.89 -13.91
CA GLY A 86 5.64 -9.24 -13.52
C GLY A 86 6.83 -9.29 -12.56
N ASP A 87 7.52 -8.19 -12.32
CA ASP A 87 8.62 -8.15 -11.36
C ASP A 87 8.08 -8.12 -9.92
N TYR A 88 8.87 -8.73 -9.04
CA TYR A 88 8.66 -8.73 -7.60
C TYR A 88 9.84 -8.07 -6.90
N ASP A 89 9.55 -7.21 -5.93
CA ASP A 89 10.53 -6.56 -5.07
C ASP A 89 10.24 -6.88 -3.59
N TYR A 90 11.30 -7.21 -2.87
CA TYR A 90 11.28 -7.39 -1.42
C TYR A 90 12.06 -6.25 -0.76
N GLU A 91 11.37 -5.49 0.03
CA GLU A 91 11.90 -4.33 0.74
C GLU A 91 12.11 -4.69 2.22
N PRO A 92 13.37 -4.91 2.67
CA PRO A 92 13.61 -5.31 4.06
C PRO A 92 13.30 -4.18 5.04
N ASN A 93 13.07 -4.57 6.30
CA ASN A 93 12.87 -3.61 7.39
C ASN A 93 14.02 -2.59 7.47
N GLY A 94 13.65 -1.34 7.65
CA GLY A 94 14.60 -0.23 7.80
C GLY A 94 15.07 0.38 6.49
N VAL A 95 14.59 -0.10 5.34
CA VAL A 95 14.90 0.49 4.04
C VAL A 95 14.43 1.95 4.00
N LEU A 96 15.35 2.79 3.57
CA LEU A 96 15.08 4.18 3.22
C LEU A 96 14.88 4.26 1.72
N HIS A 97 13.68 4.57 1.30
CA HIS A 97 13.41 4.89 -0.09
C HIS A 97 13.66 6.38 -0.32
N GLY A 98 14.44 6.66 -1.37
CA GLY A 98 14.33 7.93 -2.05
C GLY A 98 13.00 8.02 -2.77
N ALA A 99 12.88 8.94 -3.70
CA ALA A 99 11.67 9.04 -4.51
C ALA A 99 11.49 7.77 -5.37
N THR A 100 10.28 7.21 -5.37
CA THR A 100 9.85 6.19 -6.32
C THR A 100 9.03 6.86 -7.42
N THR A 101 9.38 6.63 -8.67
CA THR A 101 8.77 7.33 -9.82
C THR A 101 8.06 6.34 -10.74
N ALA A 102 6.82 6.66 -11.12
CA ALA A 102 6.11 5.94 -12.17
C ALA A 102 6.64 6.36 -13.55
N LEU A 103 7.34 5.48 -14.24
CA LEU A 103 7.85 5.72 -15.60
C LEU A 103 6.77 5.54 -16.67
N GLU A 104 5.74 4.78 -16.34
CA GLU A 104 4.53 4.53 -17.12
C GLU A 104 3.32 4.54 -16.19
N ASP A 105 2.10 4.61 -16.75
CA ASP A 105 0.89 4.33 -15.97
C ASP A 105 1.03 2.93 -15.37
N SER A 106 1.02 2.83 -14.07
CA SER A 106 1.40 1.61 -13.35
C SER A 106 0.35 1.20 -12.34
N GLU A 107 0.20 -0.12 -12.18
CA GLU A 107 -0.61 -0.71 -11.10
C GLU A 107 0.20 -1.82 -10.44
N TYR A 108 0.20 -1.87 -9.11
CA TYR A 108 0.95 -2.86 -8.37
C TYR A 108 0.27 -3.25 -7.05
N LEU A 109 0.50 -4.50 -6.65
CA LEU A 109 0.14 -5.01 -5.34
C LEU A 109 1.26 -4.69 -4.35
N PHE A 110 0.89 -4.16 -3.20
CA PHE A 110 1.79 -3.87 -2.11
C PHE A 110 1.29 -4.51 -0.81
N ILE A 111 2.14 -5.27 -0.15
CA ILE A 111 1.88 -5.89 1.14
C ILE A 111 2.97 -5.41 2.10
N CYS A 112 2.58 -4.81 3.20
CA CYS A 112 3.50 -4.28 4.20
C CYS A 112 3.25 -4.90 5.57
N ASP A 113 4.31 -5.34 6.21
CA ASP A 113 4.26 -5.99 7.52
C ASP A 113 4.15 -5.00 8.69
N GLY A 114 4.11 -3.70 8.42
CA GLY A 114 3.96 -2.65 9.42
C GLY A 114 3.88 -1.26 8.80
N PRO A 115 4.17 -0.19 9.56
CA PRO A 115 4.00 1.16 9.08
C PRO A 115 5.14 1.65 8.20
N VAL A 116 4.83 2.68 7.43
CA VAL A 116 5.74 3.48 6.62
C VAL A 116 5.76 4.90 7.17
N LEU A 117 6.95 5.47 7.37
CA LEU A 117 7.16 6.84 7.79
C LEU A 117 7.57 7.69 6.61
N PHE A 118 6.88 8.79 6.39
CA PHE A 118 7.27 9.84 5.45
C PHE A 118 8.07 10.91 6.17
N TYR A 119 9.06 11.47 5.48
CA TYR A 119 9.95 12.47 6.07
C TYR A 119 10.46 13.45 5.00
N ASN A 120 10.92 14.58 5.49
CA ASN A 120 11.66 15.59 4.72
C ASN A 120 12.90 16.03 5.50
N ALA A 121 13.53 17.13 5.09
CA ALA A 121 14.72 17.68 5.75
C ALA A 121 14.47 18.06 7.22
N ASP A 122 13.24 18.40 7.59
CA ASP A 122 12.85 18.83 8.94
C ASP A 122 12.46 17.65 9.86
N GLY A 123 12.36 16.44 9.32
CA GLY A 123 12.04 15.23 10.07
C GLY A 123 10.84 14.47 9.55
N ILE A 124 10.17 13.71 10.45
CA ILE A 124 8.99 12.91 10.11
C ILE A 124 7.79 13.83 9.87
N THR A 125 7.17 13.70 8.70
CA THR A 125 6.02 14.51 8.29
C THR A 125 4.69 13.77 8.47
N SER A 126 4.67 12.47 8.24
CA SER A 126 3.47 11.64 8.31
C SER A 126 3.81 10.17 8.50
N TYR A 127 2.78 9.40 8.75
CA TYR A 127 2.82 7.98 8.99
C TYR A 127 1.66 7.31 8.25
N LEU A 128 1.93 6.16 7.65
CA LEU A 128 0.91 5.33 7.04
C LEU A 128 0.98 3.93 7.64
N GLY A 129 -0.04 3.56 8.38
CA GLY A 129 -0.20 2.25 8.99
C GLY A 129 -1.60 1.70 8.79
N TRP A 130 -1.87 0.56 9.40
CA TRP A 130 -3.15 -0.12 9.24
C TRP A 130 -4.34 0.71 9.74
N GLU A 131 -4.16 1.53 10.79
CA GLU A 131 -5.22 2.38 11.37
C GLU A 131 -5.68 3.42 10.35
N GLU A 132 -4.73 4.14 9.74
CA GLU A 132 -5.04 5.14 8.72
C GLU A 132 -5.69 4.51 7.50
N LEU A 133 -5.19 3.37 7.06
CA LEU A 133 -5.75 2.64 5.93
C LEU A 133 -7.16 2.13 6.21
N GLN A 134 -7.43 1.64 7.42
CA GLN A 134 -8.78 1.23 7.81
C GLN A 134 -9.73 2.42 7.82
N ARG A 135 -9.31 3.55 8.41
CA ARG A 135 -10.09 4.79 8.42
C ARG A 135 -10.43 5.27 7.00
N LEU A 136 -9.45 5.25 6.10
CA LEU A 136 -9.64 5.66 4.71
C LEU A 136 -10.57 4.70 3.95
N LYS A 137 -10.43 3.40 4.18
CA LYS A 137 -11.30 2.38 3.60
C LYS A 137 -12.76 2.57 4.03
N ASP A 138 -12.99 2.79 5.32
CA ASP A 138 -14.33 3.02 5.88
C ASP A 138 -14.94 4.32 5.36
N ALA A 139 -14.15 5.39 5.29
CA ALA A 139 -14.59 6.66 4.71
C ALA A 139 -14.96 6.52 3.22
N ALA A 140 -14.15 5.83 2.43
CA ALA A 140 -14.43 5.58 1.02
C ALA A 140 -15.71 4.76 0.83
N ALA A 141 -15.92 3.73 1.64
CA ALA A 141 -17.13 2.92 1.60
C ALA A 141 -18.40 3.72 1.96
N ALA A 142 -18.25 4.70 2.85
CA ALA A 142 -19.34 5.60 3.25
C ALA A 142 -19.54 6.79 2.27
N GLY A 143 -18.72 6.91 1.22
CA GLY A 143 -18.74 8.06 0.31
C GLY A 143 -18.29 9.38 0.97
N ALA A 144 -17.57 9.28 2.10
CA ALA A 144 -17.04 10.43 2.80
C ALA A 144 -15.70 10.90 2.17
N PRO A 145 -15.30 12.17 2.34
CA PRO A 145 -14.02 12.66 1.85
C PRO A 145 -12.86 11.86 2.42
N THR A 146 -11.95 11.44 1.54
CA THR A 146 -10.68 10.83 1.90
C THR A 146 -9.58 11.84 1.59
N ALA A 147 -8.92 12.35 2.63
CA ALA A 147 -7.79 13.25 2.44
C ALA A 147 -6.50 12.49 2.75
N MET A 148 -5.71 12.27 1.74
CA MET A 148 -4.37 11.71 1.85
C MET A 148 -3.55 12.18 0.65
N ASP A 149 -2.39 12.73 0.90
CA ASP A 149 -1.41 13.02 -0.14
C ASP A 149 -0.04 12.51 0.32
N ILE A 150 0.48 11.52 -0.40
CA ILE A 150 1.79 10.91 -0.17
C ILE A 150 2.77 11.25 -1.29
N SER A 151 2.43 12.23 -2.13
CA SER A 151 3.33 12.71 -3.17
C SER A 151 4.53 13.44 -2.58
N ALA A 152 5.65 13.43 -3.29
CA ALA A 152 6.71 14.39 -3.01
C ALA A 152 6.18 15.80 -3.26
N ALA A 153 6.35 16.69 -2.30
CA ALA A 153 6.10 18.10 -2.56
C ALA A 153 6.98 18.52 -3.76
N ALA A 154 6.37 19.14 -4.76
CA ALA A 154 7.13 19.77 -5.81
C ALA A 154 7.91 20.94 -5.16
N ASP A 155 9.25 20.82 -5.16
CA ASP A 155 10.13 21.93 -4.81
C ASP A 155 10.05 23.06 -5.83
#